data_71ba5fe9960fcbfb472cc6552bc8fc2f
#
_entry.id   71ba5fe9960fcbfb472cc6552bc8fc2f
#
_cell.length_a   1.000
_cell.length_b   1.000
_cell.length_c   1.000
_cell.angle_alpha   90.00
_cell.angle_beta   90.00
_cell.angle_gamma   90.00
#
_symmetry.space_group_name_H-M   'P 1'
#
loop_
_entity.id
_entity.type
_entity.pdbx_description
1 polymer ?
#
loop_
_entity_poly.entity_id
_entity_poly.type
_entity_poly.pdbx_seq_one_letter_code
_entity_poly.pdbx_strand_id
1 'polypeptide(L)'
;MITKKSILTTLLTLLFISFSFIGCNDENSIVDPTNTNNDQEVLKKIAEEDELIQSFEANYNEDEAMGFVFGKISTEIFPVKVGQRMRPIDFEFNATIEGDSAYGTITRTFEGMLFIIASYDSNASFFDTNLVLIQKPFTTTITRNVIFKKIGNSEDPFENWKLVAVSLPEGGTLTDNISIKSLTVYMENGDSIYVDSPNDYYLSREPGWKHLIPIFGPSKDVRVKVEIASVYPDPDFVTLTWGAWKDKMLGVRAKHRTKKKFELISEEFDGTFYNRVYEGEWKVNPFPGVKHAVVNAFPRVVIYDDEAPVESNSWGMPYIVK
;
A
#
# COMPACT_ATOMS: atom_id res chain seq x y z
N MET A 1 39.12 -13.86 -66.98
CA MET A 1 39.18 -15.13 -66.29
C MET A 1 38.27 -15.07 -65.05
N ILE A 2 37.01 -15.45 -65.24
CA ILE A 2 35.99 -15.34 -64.16
C ILE A 2 36.13 -16.63 -63.33
N THR A 3 36.49 -16.50 -62.08
CA THR A 3 36.81 -17.63 -61.23
C THR A 3 35.51 -18.32 -60.79
N LYS A 4 35.51 -19.67 -60.85
CA LYS A 4 34.39 -20.54 -60.44
C LYS A 4 33.81 -20.29 -59.02
N LYS A 5 34.47 -19.52 -58.18
CA LYS A 5 34.01 -19.14 -56.84
C LYS A 5 32.90 -18.09 -56.86
N SER A 6 32.83 -17.23 -57.86
CA SER A 6 31.83 -16.18 -57.97
C SER A 6 30.42 -16.71 -58.32
N ILE A 7 30.35 -17.80 -59.08
CA ILE A 7 29.08 -18.39 -59.53
C ILE A 7 28.42 -19.17 -58.39
N LEU A 8 29.21 -19.77 -57.51
CA LEU A 8 28.66 -20.55 -56.37
C LEU A 8 28.04 -19.64 -55.27
N THR A 9 28.60 -18.45 -55.07
CA THR A 9 28.08 -17.48 -54.10
C THR A 9 26.76 -16.85 -54.56
N THR A 10 26.60 -16.62 -55.84
CA THR A 10 25.36 -16.05 -56.40
C THR A 10 24.24 -17.08 -56.47
N LEU A 11 24.54 -18.35 -56.59
CA LEU A 11 23.53 -19.42 -56.57
C LEU A 11 23.03 -19.72 -55.15
N LEU A 12 23.91 -19.56 -54.15
CA LEU A 12 23.53 -19.77 -52.74
C LEU A 12 22.66 -18.63 -52.18
N THR A 13 22.84 -17.40 -52.66
CA THR A 13 22.00 -16.26 -52.29
C THR A 13 20.61 -16.33 -52.92
N LEU A 14 20.46 -16.91 -54.10
CA LEU A 14 19.13 -17.07 -54.70
C LEU A 14 18.31 -18.22 -54.04
N LEU A 15 18.96 -19.19 -53.40
CA LEU A 15 18.28 -20.29 -52.74
C LEU A 15 17.70 -19.92 -51.36
N PHE A 16 18.22 -18.81 -50.77
CA PHE A 16 17.70 -18.32 -49.45
C PHE A 16 16.49 -17.41 -49.55
N ILE A 17 16.16 -16.90 -50.73
CA ILE A 17 15.03 -15.96 -50.95
C ILE A 17 13.70 -16.72 -51.21
N SER A 18 13.76 -18.04 -51.51
CA SER A 18 12.55 -18.81 -51.85
C SER A 18 11.94 -19.59 -50.69
N PHE A 19 12.42 -19.41 -49.44
CA PHE A 19 11.85 -20.10 -48.25
C PHE A 19 11.08 -19.19 -47.30
N SER A 20 10.79 -17.96 -47.68
CA SER A 20 10.16 -16.98 -46.79
C SER A 20 8.66 -16.79 -46.99
N PHE A 21 7.97 -17.68 -47.72
CA PHE A 21 6.51 -17.56 -47.94
C PHE A 21 5.78 -18.90 -47.74
N ILE A 22 5.99 -19.52 -46.56
CA ILE A 22 5.00 -20.42 -45.99
C ILE A 22 4.65 -19.81 -44.63
N GLY A 23 3.92 -18.73 -44.67
CA GLY A 23 3.21 -18.23 -43.50
C GLY A 23 2.04 -19.19 -43.23
N CYS A 24 2.06 -19.83 -42.09
CA CYS A 24 0.86 -20.36 -41.49
C CYS A 24 -0.14 -19.23 -41.39
N ASN A 25 -1.31 -19.41 -41.98
CA ASN A 25 -2.53 -18.69 -41.62
C ASN A 25 -2.96 -19.20 -40.24
N ASP A 26 -2.33 -18.67 -39.19
CA ASP A 26 -3.00 -18.61 -37.92
C ASP A 26 -4.07 -17.52 -38.10
N GLU A 27 -5.29 -17.87 -37.89
CA GLU A 27 -6.40 -16.94 -37.75
C GLU A 27 -6.04 -15.97 -36.64
N ASN A 28 -5.38 -14.88 -37.01
CA ASN A 28 -5.22 -13.72 -36.14
C ASN A 28 -6.63 -13.25 -35.84
N SER A 29 -7.10 -13.56 -34.64
CA SER A 29 -8.12 -12.74 -34.02
C SER A 29 -7.56 -11.30 -34.05
N ILE A 30 -8.11 -10.50 -34.96
CA ILE A 30 -7.85 -9.05 -35.00
C ILE A 30 -8.43 -8.54 -33.69
N VAL A 31 -7.58 -8.35 -32.70
CA VAL A 31 -7.94 -7.59 -31.49
C VAL A 31 -8.14 -6.17 -31.99
N ASP A 32 -9.40 -5.78 -32.05
CA ASP A 32 -9.79 -4.43 -32.46
C ASP A 32 -9.14 -3.42 -31.49
N PRO A 33 -8.20 -2.59 -31.92
CA PRO A 33 -7.49 -1.64 -31.03
C PRO A 33 -8.44 -0.61 -30.39
N THR A 34 -9.66 -0.45 -30.92
CA THR A 34 -10.68 0.40 -30.32
C THR A 34 -11.30 -0.22 -29.08
N ASN A 35 -11.34 -1.55 -28.97
CA ASN A 35 -11.92 -2.27 -27.84
C ASN A 35 -10.97 -2.28 -26.62
N THR A 36 -9.66 -2.30 -26.86
CA THR A 36 -8.66 -2.30 -25.77
C THR A 36 -8.62 -0.97 -25.00
N ASN A 37 -8.83 0.16 -25.65
CA ASN A 37 -8.88 1.46 -24.96
C ASN A 37 -10.14 1.58 -24.08
N ASN A 38 -11.26 1.04 -24.52
CA ASN A 38 -12.50 1.02 -23.76
C ASN A 38 -12.38 0.11 -22.52
N ASP A 39 -11.78 -1.07 -22.68
CA ASP A 39 -11.55 -1.98 -21.55
C ASP A 39 -10.62 -1.37 -20.49
N GLN A 40 -9.56 -0.64 -20.85
CA GLN A 40 -8.67 0.05 -19.91
C GLN A 40 -9.42 1.08 -19.05
N GLU A 41 -10.29 1.89 -19.65
CA GLU A 41 -11.10 2.86 -18.92
C GLU A 41 -12.10 2.19 -17.97
N VAL A 42 -12.70 1.09 -18.40
CA VAL A 42 -13.61 0.27 -17.60
C VAL A 42 -12.90 -0.31 -16.38
N LEU A 43 -11.73 -0.96 -16.58
CA LEU A 43 -10.94 -1.53 -15.50
C LEU A 43 -10.51 -0.45 -14.49
N LYS A 44 -10.08 0.72 -14.98
CA LYS A 44 -9.74 1.87 -14.14
C LYS A 44 -10.92 2.29 -13.26
N LYS A 45 -12.10 2.44 -13.85
CA LYS A 45 -13.29 2.88 -13.12
C LYS A 45 -13.76 1.83 -12.10
N ILE A 46 -13.71 0.53 -12.44
CA ILE A 46 -14.00 -0.55 -11.48
C ILE A 46 -13.02 -0.46 -10.29
N ALA A 47 -11.74 -0.21 -10.54
CA ALA A 47 -10.74 -0.04 -9.49
C ALA A 47 -10.99 1.20 -8.62
N GLU A 48 -11.36 2.33 -9.24
CA GLU A 48 -11.66 3.58 -8.53
C GLU A 48 -12.88 3.46 -7.60
N GLU A 49 -13.88 2.67 -8.00
CA GLU A 49 -15.14 2.51 -7.24
C GLU A 49 -15.08 1.38 -6.21
N ASP A 50 -14.05 0.52 -6.24
CA ASP A 50 -13.96 -0.63 -5.34
C ASP A 50 -13.76 -0.23 -3.88
N GLU A 51 -14.59 -0.79 -2.98
CA GLU A 51 -14.61 -0.45 -1.56
C GLU A 51 -13.33 -0.86 -0.81
N LEU A 52 -12.65 -1.96 -1.23
CA LEU A 52 -11.38 -2.38 -0.63
C LEU A 52 -10.25 -1.41 -1.01
N ILE A 53 -10.30 -0.88 -2.22
CA ILE A 53 -9.33 0.09 -2.70
C ILE A 53 -9.57 1.43 -2.03
N GLN A 54 -10.81 1.89 -1.98
CA GLN A 54 -11.19 3.16 -1.35
C GLN A 54 -11.00 3.16 0.17
N SER A 55 -11.12 2.03 0.85
CA SER A 55 -11.01 1.96 2.31
C SER A 55 -9.62 2.37 2.82
N PHE A 56 -8.56 2.18 2.02
CA PHE A 56 -7.21 2.61 2.36
C PHE A 56 -7.04 4.13 2.34
N GLU A 57 -7.70 4.83 1.44
CA GLU A 57 -7.62 6.30 1.32
C GLU A 57 -8.08 7.03 2.58
N ALA A 58 -8.87 6.35 3.35
CA ALA A 58 -9.38 6.89 4.59
C ALA A 58 -8.29 7.25 5.64
N ASN A 59 -7.06 6.77 5.48
CA ASN A 59 -5.95 7.05 6.41
C ASN A 59 -5.29 8.41 6.22
N TYR A 60 -5.67 9.16 5.21
CA TYR A 60 -5.05 10.44 4.96
C TYR A 60 -5.58 11.59 5.84
N ASN A 61 -6.51 11.33 6.73
CA ASN A 61 -7.01 12.32 7.68
C ASN A 61 -7.08 11.72 9.09
N GLU A 62 -5.99 11.87 9.83
CA GLU A 62 -5.80 11.27 11.17
C GLU A 62 -6.00 12.26 12.32
N ASP A 63 -6.63 13.40 12.11
CA ASP A 63 -6.80 14.45 13.13
C ASP A 63 -7.33 13.94 14.46
N GLU A 64 -8.20 12.92 14.44
CA GLU A 64 -8.81 12.35 15.63
C GLU A 64 -8.06 11.13 16.17
N ALA A 65 -7.21 10.51 15.34
CA ALA A 65 -6.41 9.34 15.71
C ALA A 65 -5.02 9.72 16.24
N MET A 66 -4.82 10.95 16.67
CA MET A 66 -3.54 11.41 17.19
C MET A 66 -3.20 10.71 18.50
N GLY A 67 -2.14 9.88 18.48
CA GLY A 67 -1.64 9.20 19.67
C GLY A 67 -0.78 10.13 20.54
N PHE A 68 -0.79 9.90 21.84
CA PHE A 68 0.17 10.53 22.75
C PHE A 68 1.54 9.90 22.59
N VAL A 69 2.58 10.71 22.52
CA VAL A 69 3.99 10.27 22.49
C VAL A 69 4.60 10.59 23.83
N PHE A 70 4.94 9.57 24.60
CA PHE A 70 5.65 9.72 25.85
C PHE A 70 7.05 9.14 25.68
N GLY A 71 8.06 9.94 25.98
CA GLY A 71 9.44 9.45 25.98
C GLY A 71 10.42 10.59 26.20
N LYS A 72 11.28 10.45 27.20
CA LYS A 72 12.31 11.43 27.53
C LYS A 72 13.56 11.12 26.73
N ILE A 73 13.88 11.96 25.73
CA ILE A 73 15.06 11.81 24.91
C ILE A 73 15.69 13.17 24.64
N SER A 74 16.98 13.17 24.47
CA SER A 74 17.85 14.29 24.17
C SER A 74 17.67 14.74 22.69
N THR A 75 16.52 15.30 22.38
CA THR A 75 16.18 15.86 21.07
C THR A 75 15.73 17.31 21.25
N GLU A 76 15.73 18.09 20.17
CA GLU A 76 15.39 19.52 20.22
C GLU A 76 13.94 19.77 20.63
N ILE A 77 13.03 18.81 20.33
CA ILE A 77 11.60 18.89 20.70
C ILE A 77 11.12 17.64 21.43
N PHE A 78 10.09 17.82 22.26
CA PHE A 78 9.42 16.78 23.03
C PHE A 78 7.98 16.65 22.55
N PRO A 79 7.66 15.69 21.67
CA PRO A 79 6.34 15.54 21.08
C PRO A 79 5.33 15.09 22.13
N VAL A 80 4.20 15.81 22.19
CA VAL A 80 3.03 15.47 23.01
C VAL A 80 1.96 14.79 22.17
N LYS A 81 1.81 15.21 20.91
CA LYS A 81 0.80 14.67 20.01
C LYS A 81 1.30 14.70 18.55
N VAL A 82 1.07 13.62 17.82
CA VAL A 82 1.47 13.47 16.41
C VAL A 82 0.28 13.04 15.58
N GLY A 83 0.05 13.68 14.45
CA GLY A 83 -0.98 13.33 13.50
C GLY A 83 -0.63 13.78 12.09
N GLN A 84 -1.41 13.35 11.11
CA GLN A 84 -1.18 13.74 9.73
C GLN A 84 -2.49 13.98 9.00
N ARG A 85 -2.43 14.86 8.00
CA ARG A 85 -3.49 15.05 7.00
C ARG A 85 -2.88 14.85 5.64
N MET A 86 -3.60 14.15 4.77
CA MET A 86 -3.20 13.94 3.38
C MET A 86 -4.39 14.19 2.48
N ARG A 87 -4.12 14.65 1.26
CA ARG A 87 -5.12 14.75 0.19
C ARG A 87 -4.59 14.05 -1.06
N PRO A 88 -5.41 13.29 -1.77
CA PRO A 88 -5.00 12.70 -3.03
C PRO A 88 -4.76 13.83 -4.05
N ILE A 89 -3.67 13.73 -4.78
CA ILE A 89 -3.30 14.67 -5.86
C ILE A 89 -3.16 13.97 -7.20
N ASP A 90 -2.94 12.64 -7.20
CA ASP A 90 -2.83 11.87 -8.43
C ASP A 90 -3.32 10.43 -8.25
N PHE A 91 -3.82 9.84 -9.34
CA PHE A 91 -4.26 8.47 -9.46
C PHE A 91 -3.82 7.92 -10.82
N GLU A 92 -2.81 7.08 -10.81
CA GLU A 92 -2.35 6.34 -11.97
C GLU A 92 -2.88 4.90 -11.95
N PHE A 93 -3.31 4.43 -13.10
CA PHE A 93 -3.73 3.06 -13.31
C PHE A 93 -3.12 2.53 -14.61
N ASN A 94 -2.34 1.48 -14.49
CA ASN A 94 -1.73 0.79 -15.61
C ASN A 94 -2.16 -0.67 -15.58
N ALA A 95 -2.73 -1.19 -16.66
CA ALA A 95 -3.14 -2.59 -16.75
C ALA A 95 -2.70 -3.22 -18.06
N THR A 96 -2.40 -4.52 -18.01
CA THR A 96 -2.15 -5.38 -19.16
C THR A 96 -3.27 -6.40 -19.25
N ILE A 97 -3.91 -6.52 -20.42
CA ILE A 97 -4.97 -7.47 -20.69
C ILE A 97 -4.37 -8.69 -21.39
N GLU A 98 -4.59 -9.87 -20.82
CA GLU A 98 -4.10 -11.15 -21.31
C GLU A 98 -5.26 -12.14 -21.39
N GLY A 99 -5.90 -12.25 -22.56
CA GLY A 99 -7.09 -13.09 -22.78
C GLY A 99 -8.24 -12.68 -21.87
N ASP A 100 -8.71 -13.57 -21.01
CA ASP A 100 -9.80 -13.32 -20.06
C ASP A 100 -9.32 -12.78 -18.70
N SER A 101 -8.10 -12.29 -18.62
CA SER A 101 -7.54 -11.73 -17.40
C SER A 101 -6.92 -10.36 -17.67
N ALA A 102 -6.97 -9.49 -16.68
CA ALA A 102 -6.20 -8.25 -16.69
C ALA A 102 -5.46 -8.07 -15.38
N TYR A 103 -4.22 -7.62 -15.47
CA TYR A 103 -3.32 -7.38 -14.34
C TYR A 103 -3.01 -5.90 -14.31
N GLY A 104 -3.36 -5.24 -13.24
CA GLY A 104 -3.19 -3.80 -13.11
C GLY A 104 -2.39 -3.41 -11.88
N THR A 105 -1.74 -2.24 -11.98
CA THR A 105 -1.10 -1.55 -10.85
C THR A 105 -1.78 -0.21 -10.67
N ILE A 106 -2.14 0.07 -9.44
CA ILE A 106 -2.69 1.35 -8.98
C ILE A 106 -1.61 2.06 -8.21
N THR A 107 -1.31 3.30 -8.60
CA THR A 107 -0.44 4.20 -7.84
C THR A 107 -1.21 5.44 -7.48
N ARG A 108 -1.23 5.79 -6.20
CA ARG A 108 -1.86 7.00 -5.69
C ARG A 108 -0.84 7.88 -4.99
N THR A 109 -0.79 9.13 -5.40
CA THR A 109 0.07 10.13 -4.77
C THR A 109 -0.78 11.07 -3.92
N PHE A 110 -0.29 11.32 -2.72
CA PHE A 110 -0.92 12.21 -1.75
C PHE A 110 0.06 13.32 -1.37
N GLU A 111 -0.45 14.53 -1.27
CA GLU A 111 0.23 15.62 -0.58
C GLU A 111 -0.23 15.63 0.88
N GLY A 112 0.72 15.68 1.80
CA GLY A 112 0.47 15.55 3.22
C GLY A 112 1.07 16.69 4.05
N MET A 113 0.56 16.81 5.27
CA MET A 113 1.10 17.64 6.34
C MET A 113 1.16 16.82 7.62
N LEU A 114 2.36 16.65 8.15
CA LEU A 114 2.60 16.07 9.47
C LEU A 114 2.47 17.18 10.51
N PHE A 115 1.65 16.97 11.54
CA PHE A 115 1.44 17.88 12.65
C PHE A 115 2.05 17.29 13.91
N ILE A 116 2.91 18.05 14.58
CA ILE A 116 3.51 17.67 15.85
C ILE A 116 3.21 18.77 16.84
N ILE A 117 2.45 18.45 17.89
CA ILE A 117 2.32 19.34 19.06
C ILE A 117 3.45 18.94 20.01
N ALA A 118 4.36 19.84 20.27
CA ALA A 118 5.55 19.58 21.05
C ALA A 118 5.90 20.73 21.99
N SER A 119 6.86 20.49 22.87
CA SER A 119 7.52 21.52 23.68
C SER A 119 9.02 21.44 23.47
N TYR A 120 9.70 22.55 23.71
CA TYR A 120 11.17 22.56 23.88
C TYR A 120 11.59 22.24 25.35
N ASP A 121 10.62 22.00 26.23
CA ASP A 121 10.85 21.54 27.62
C ASP A 121 10.54 20.03 27.73
N SER A 122 11.51 19.28 28.22
CA SER A 122 11.41 17.81 28.39
C SER A 122 10.36 17.35 29.41
N ASN A 123 9.88 18.26 30.25
CA ASN A 123 8.88 17.96 31.28
C ASN A 123 7.46 18.41 30.88
N ALA A 124 7.28 18.92 29.66
CA ALA A 124 6.00 19.42 29.20
C ALA A 124 4.93 18.33 29.10
N SER A 125 3.71 18.72 29.40
CA SER A 125 2.50 17.91 29.28
C SER A 125 1.50 18.55 28.32
N PHE A 126 0.47 17.79 27.92
CA PHE A 126 -0.57 18.32 27.03
C PHE A 126 -1.32 19.54 27.61
N PHE A 127 -1.27 19.74 28.92
CA PHE A 127 -1.94 20.84 29.60
C PHE A 127 -1.06 22.09 29.73
N ASP A 128 0.18 22.04 29.26
CA ASP A 128 1.10 23.18 29.35
C ASP A 128 0.75 24.24 28.29
N THR A 129 0.99 25.49 28.68
CA THR A 129 0.69 26.66 27.83
C THR A 129 1.77 26.98 26.80
N ASN A 130 2.94 26.34 26.91
CA ASN A 130 4.12 26.61 26.07
C ASN A 130 4.32 25.56 24.96
N LEU A 131 3.21 24.97 24.48
CA LEU A 131 3.25 24.03 23.37
C LEU A 131 3.36 24.77 22.04
N VAL A 132 4.15 24.20 21.14
CA VAL A 132 4.33 24.66 19.77
C VAL A 132 3.69 23.68 18.80
N LEU A 133 3.16 24.19 17.69
CA LEU A 133 2.66 23.38 16.59
C LEU A 133 3.67 23.41 15.46
N ILE A 134 4.29 22.26 15.19
CA ILE A 134 5.22 22.05 14.08
C ILE A 134 4.43 21.42 12.94
N GLN A 135 4.67 21.92 11.73
CA GLN A 135 4.00 21.46 10.51
C GLN A 135 5.06 21.12 9.47
N LYS A 136 5.08 19.87 9.03
CA LYS A 136 6.05 19.38 8.04
C LYS A 136 5.31 18.88 6.80
N PRO A 137 5.49 19.53 5.64
CA PRO A 137 4.91 19.06 4.39
C PRO A 137 5.61 17.78 3.92
N PHE A 138 4.86 16.88 3.28
CA PHE A 138 5.43 15.69 2.65
C PHE A 138 4.57 15.21 1.48
N THR A 139 5.17 14.40 0.63
CA THR A 139 4.47 13.65 -0.42
C THR A 139 4.63 12.17 -0.14
N THR A 140 3.55 11.41 -0.24
CA THR A 140 3.57 9.96 -0.09
C THR A 140 2.91 9.30 -1.28
N THR A 141 3.47 8.17 -1.70
CA THR A 141 2.93 7.36 -2.79
C THR A 141 2.54 5.99 -2.26
N ILE A 142 1.39 5.48 -2.71
CA ILE A 142 0.86 4.19 -2.31
C ILE A 142 0.59 3.39 -3.56
N THR A 143 1.16 2.18 -3.62
CA THR A 143 1.04 1.27 -4.74
C THR A 143 0.34 -0.02 -4.31
N ARG A 144 -0.45 -0.59 -5.21
CA ARG A 144 -1.04 -1.92 -5.07
C ARG A 144 -1.35 -2.53 -6.43
N ASN A 145 -1.37 -3.86 -6.48
CA ASN A 145 -1.71 -4.61 -7.66
C ASN A 145 -3.15 -5.13 -7.61
N VAL A 146 -3.76 -5.30 -8.78
CA VAL A 146 -5.15 -5.76 -8.93
C VAL A 146 -5.25 -6.76 -10.06
N ILE A 147 -6.18 -7.71 -9.92
CA ILE A 147 -6.45 -8.72 -10.96
C ILE A 147 -7.94 -8.68 -11.28
N PHE A 148 -8.24 -8.61 -12.59
CA PHE A 148 -9.58 -8.68 -13.13
C PHE A 148 -9.76 -9.96 -13.93
N LYS A 149 -11.01 -10.42 -13.99
CA LYS A 149 -11.46 -11.50 -14.87
C LYS A 149 -12.57 -11.01 -15.76
N LYS A 150 -12.50 -11.41 -17.03
CA LYS A 150 -13.59 -11.22 -17.97
C LYS A 150 -14.68 -12.25 -17.67
N ILE A 151 -15.89 -11.78 -17.44
CA ILE A 151 -17.04 -12.61 -17.02
C ILE A 151 -18.17 -12.61 -18.04
N GLY A 152 -18.11 -11.77 -19.07
CA GLY A 152 -19.14 -11.64 -20.09
C GLY A 152 -18.67 -10.94 -21.36
N ASN A 153 -19.61 -10.80 -22.29
CA ASN A 153 -19.48 -10.04 -23.53
C ASN A 153 -20.77 -9.22 -23.75
N SER A 154 -21.24 -8.53 -22.72
CA SER A 154 -22.39 -7.63 -22.78
C SER A 154 -22.07 -6.38 -23.60
N GLU A 155 -23.12 -5.71 -24.12
CA GLU A 155 -22.97 -4.38 -24.71
C GLU A 155 -22.52 -3.32 -23.70
N ASP A 156 -22.81 -3.52 -22.40
CA ASP A 156 -22.25 -2.73 -21.33
C ASP A 156 -20.88 -3.28 -20.92
N PRO A 157 -19.77 -2.57 -21.23
CA PRO A 157 -18.42 -3.02 -20.92
C PRO A 157 -18.18 -3.25 -19.41
N PHE A 158 -18.92 -2.56 -18.53
CA PHE A 158 -18.80 -2.72 -17.07
C PHE A 158 -19.30 -4.08 -16.59
N GLU A 159 -20.22 -4.71 -17.31
CA GLU A 159 -20.69 -6.06 -17.00
C GLU A 159 -19.71 -7.16 -17.45
N ASN A 160 -18.70 -6.79 -18.26
CA ASN A 160 -17.77 -7.75 -18.84
C ASN A 160 -16.57 -8.04 -17.94
N TRP A 161 -16.25 -7.17 -17.00
CA TRP A 161 -15.09 -7.30 -16.15
C TRP A 161 -15.43 -7.30 -14.66
N LYS A 162 -14.70 -8.10 -13.90
CA LYS A 162 -14.84 -8.17 -12.45
C LYS A 162 -13.49 -8.11 -11.78
N LEU A 163 -13.34 -7.26 -10.77
CA LEU A 163 -12.18 -7.25 -9.87
C LEU A 163 -12.25 -8.48 -8.96
N VAL A 164 -11.28 -9.39 -9.10
CA VAL A 164 -11.26 -10.67 -8.38
C VAL A 164 -10.21 -10.73 -7.28
N ALA A 165 -9.13 -9.97 -7.40
CA ALA A 165 -8.11 -9.92 -6.37
C ALA A 165 -7.47 -8.52 -6.29
N VAL A 166 -7.06 -8.15 -5.08
CA VAL A 166 -6.39 -6.89 -4.76
C VAL A 166 -5.23 -7.21 -3.84
N SER A 167 -4.03 -6.71 -4.17
CA SER A 167 -2.89 -6.86 -3.27
C SER A 167 -3.01 -5.96 -2.04
N LEU A 168 -2.20 -6.23 -1.01
CA LEU A 168 -2.04 -5.27 0.06
C LEU A 168 -1.35 -4.01 -0.48
N PRO A 169 -1.69 -2.83 0.04
CA PRO A 169 -1.04 -1.58 -0.34
C PRO A 169 0.29 -1.41 0.40
N GLU A 170 1.26 -0.90 -0.32
CA GLU A 170 2.56 -0.48 0.18
C GLU A 170 2.82 0.96 -0.25
N GLY A 171 3.45 1.75 0.61
CA GLY A 171 3.79 3.12 0.28
C GLY A 171 4.67 3.80 1.31
N GLY A 172 4.80 5.12 1.15
CA GLY A 172 5.62 5.97 1.98
C GLY A 172 6.15 7.17 1.21
N THR A 173 7.16 7.82 1.74
CA THR A 173 7.80 8.99 1.13
C THR A 173 8.91 8.63 0.12
N LEU A 174 8.95 7.38 -0.36
CA LEU A 174 9.94 6.88 -1.32
C LEU A 174 11.39 7.10 -0.84
N THR A 175 11.67 6.71 0.39
CA THR A 175 13.01 6.71 1.00
C THR A 175 13.54 5.29 1.15
N ASP A 176 14.86 5.11 1.03
CA ASP A 176 15.54 3.85 1.32
C ASP A 176 16.05 3.79 2.79
N ASN A 177 15.86 4.86 3.55
CA ASN A 177 16.40 4.98 4.92
C ASN A 177 15.59 4.18 5.95
N ILE A 178 14.31 3.91 5.67
CA ILE A 178 13.43 3.11 6.51
C ILE A 178 12.51 2.25 5.66
N SER A 179 12.37 0.98 6.01
CA SER A 179 11.46 0.04 5.32
C SER A 179 10.86 -0.97 6.28
N ILE A 180 9.57 -1.27 6.10
CA ILE A 180 8.90 -2.41 6.71
C ILE A 180 9.35 -3.66 5.95
N LYS A 181 9.86 -4.67 6.66
CA LYS A 181 10.35 -5.93 6.07
C LYS A 181 9.33 -7.04 6.16
N SER A 182 8.57 -7.07 7.23
CA SER A 182 7.50 -8.05 7.39
C SER A 182 6.41 -7.55 8.32
N LEU A 183 5.22 -8.10 8.12
CA LEU A 183 4.05 -7.89 8.95
C LEU A 183 3.45 -9.25 9.31
N THR A 184 3.29 -9.54 10.61
CA THR A 184 2.59 -10.73 11.08
C THR A 184 1.35 -10.32 11.87
N VAL A 185 0.19 -10.82 11.48
CA VAL A 185 -1.08 -10.61 12.18
C VAL A 185 -1.53 -11.94 12.77
N TYR A 186 -1.70 -11.99 14.09
CA TYR A 186 -2.11 -13.19 14.80
C TYR A 186 -3.62 -13.27 14.91
N MET A 187 -4.19 -14.35 14.38
CA MET A 187 -5.62 -14.59 14.35
C MET A 187 -6.09 -15.27 15.65
N GLU A 188 -7.36 -15.09 16.01
CA GLU A 188 -7.96 -15.69 17.22
C GLU A 188 -7.91 -17.22 17.25
N ASN A 189 -7.97 -17.87 16.09
CA ASN A 189 -7.94 -19.32 15.95
C ASN A 189 -6.53 -19.92 16.10
N GLY A 190 -5.52 -19.10 16.38
CA GLY A 190 -4.12 -19.50 16.50
C GLY A 190 -3.34 -19.47 15.18
N ASP A 191 -3.99 -19.21 14.04
CA ASP A 191 -3.31 -18.98 12.76
C ASP A 191 -2.65 -17.61 12.74
N SER A 192 -1.80 -17.39 11.76
CA SER A 192 -1.22 -16.06 11.50
C SER A 192 -1.19 -15.76 10.00
N ILE A 193 -1.28 -14.47 9.69
CA ILE A 193 -1.05 -13.92 8.36
C ILE A 193 0.35 -13.33 8.38
N TYR A 194 1.23 -13.85 7.53
CA TYR A 194 2.58 -13.34 7.34
C TYR A 194 2.70 -12.70 5.97
N VAL A 195 3.24 -11.49 5.90
CA VAL A 195 3.43 -10.70 4.70
C VAL A 195 4.85 -10.14 4.71
N ASP A 196 5.61 -10.37 3.64
CA ASP A 196 6.94 -9.81 3.38
C ASP A 196 7.03 -9.06 2.04
N SER A 197 6.00 -9.21 1.21
CA SER A 197 5.83 -8.53 -0.06
C SER A 197 4.34 -8.13 -0.23
N PRO A 198 3.92 -6.97 0.25
CA PRO A 198 2.51 -6.59 0.24
C PRO A 198 1.91 -6.53 -1.16
N ASN A 199 2.65 -6.06 -2.15
CA ASN A 199 2.17 -5.97 -3.53
C ASN A 199 2.02 -7.33 -4.24
N ASP A 200 2.62 -8.40 -3.67
CA ASP A 200 2.47 -9.79 -4.15
C ASP A 200 1.49 -10.61 -3.28
N TYR A 201 1.00 -10.02 -2.18
CA TYR A 201 0.04 -10.66 -1.29
C TYR A 201 -1.39 -10.27 -1.67
N TYR A 202 -2.02 -11.10 -2.52
CA TYR A 202 -3.36 -10.85 -3.03
C TYR A 202 -4.44 -11.38 -2.12
N LEU A 203 -5.42 -10.53 -1.85
CA LEU A 203 -6.67 -10.86 -1.15
C LEU A 203 -7.82 -10.96 -2.15
N SER A 204 -8.71 -11.93 -1.95
CA SER A 204 -9.91 -12.13 -2.74
C SER A 204 -11.17 -12.20 -1.88
N ARG A 205 -12.28 -11.80 -2.47
CA ARG A 205 -13.63 -12.02 -1.93
C ARG A 205 -14.19 -13.40 -2.28
N GLU A 206 -13.58 -14.08 -3.25
CA GLU A 206 -14.06 -15.35 -3.79
C GLU A 206 -13.27 -16.53 -3.24
N PRO A 207 -13.95 -17.64 -2.87
CA PRO A 207 -13.28 -18.88 -2.54
C PRO A 207 -12.43 -19.40 -3.71
N GLY A 208 -11.31 -20.04 -3.39
CA GLY A 208 -10.40 -20.63 -4.39
C GLY A 208 -9.14 -19.80 -4.70
N TRP A 209 -9.04 -18.59 -4.23
CA TRP A 209 -7.81 -17.81 -4.23
C TRP A 209 -6.96 -18.12 -2.99
N LYS A 210 -5.65 -17.87 -3.07
CA LYS A 210 -4.70 -18.20 -1.98
C LYS A 210 -5.09 -17.57 -0.63
N HIS A 211 -5.55 -16.32 -0.64
CA HIS A 211 -5.85 -15.59 0.57
C HIS A 211 -7.24 -14.94 0.47
N LEU A 212 -8.06 -15.19 1.47
CA LEU A 212 -9.32 -14.47 1.65
C LEU A 212 -9.07 -13.21 2.48
N ILE A 213 -9.95 -12.21 2.33
CA ILE A 213 -9.90 -11.03 3.19
C ILE A 213 -10.10 -11.48 4.64
N PRO A 214 -9.20 -11.10 5.58
CA PRO A 214 -9.35 -11.45 6.98
C PRO A 214 -10.69 -11.00 7.55
N ILE A 215 -11.33 -11.88 8.32
CA ILE A 215 -12.59 -11.61 9.00
C ILE A 215 -12.34 -11.66 10.50
N PHE A 216 -12.70 -10.60 11.21
CA PHE A 216 -12.59 -10.51 12.66
C PHE A 216 -13.96 -10.31 13.30
N GLY A 217 -14.14 -10.88 14.49
CA GLY A 217 -15.27 -10.55 15.35
C GLY A 217 -15.17 -9.12 15.89
N PRO A 218 -16.30 -8.44 16.17
CA PRO A 218 -16.29 -7.09 16.70
C PRO A 218 -15.65 -7.04 18.11
N SER A 219 -14.89 -5.98 18.36
CA SER A 219 -14.22 -5.70 19.65
C SER A 219 -13.21 -6.76 20.11
N LYS A 220 -12.71 -7.60 19.20
CA LYS A 220 -11.63 -8.56 19.48
C LYS A 220 -10.27 -7.89 19.47
N ASP A 221 -9.36 -8.42 20.30
CA ASP A 221 -7.98 -7.96 20.33
C ASP A 221 -7.16 -8.78 19.33
N VAL A 222 -6.40 -8.09 18.50
CA VAL A 222 -5.54 -8.65 17.44
C VAL A 222 -4.12 -8.20 17.69
N ARG A 223 -3.20 -9.14 17.85
CA ARG A 223 -1.77 -8.86 18.00
C ARG A 223 -1.12 -8.74 16.64
N VAL A 224 -0.22 -7.77 16.50
CA VAL A 224 0.54 -7.50 15.28
C VAL A 224 2.01 -7.38 15.62
N LYS A 225 2.85 -8.06 14.83
CA LYS A 225 4.31 -7.94 14.86
C LYS A 225 4.76 -7.30 13.55
N VAL A 226 5.70 -6.38 13.62
CA VAL A 226 6.28 -5.68 12.46
C VAL A 226 7.80 -5.73 12.56
N GLU A 227 8.46 -6.09 11.47
CA GLU A 227 9.91 -6.03 11.34
C GLU A 227 10.28 -4.84 10.45
N ILE A 228 11.23 -4.03 10.90
CA ILE A 228 11.65 -2.78 10.24
C ILE A 228 13.16 -2.77 10.11
N ALA A 229 13.65 -2.35 8.96
CA ALA A 229 15.04 -1.95 8.77
C ALA A 229 15.14 -0.43 8.66
N SER A 230 16.05 0.18 9.42
CA SER A 230 16.23 1.63 9.48
C SER A 230 17.73 1.95 9.55
N VAL A 231 18.18 2.96 8.83
CA VAL A 231 19.57 3.45 8.95
C VAL A 231 19.79 4.28 10.21
N TYR A 232 18.72 4.69 10.87
CA TYR A 232 18.75 5.56 12.04
C TYR A 232 19.04 4.77 13.32
N PRO A 233 19.97 5.26 14.18
CA PRO A 233 20.35 4.55 15.41
C PRO A 233 19.27 4.55 16.48
N ASP A 234 18.42 5.58 16.51
CA ASP A 234 17.34 5.67 17.49
C ASP A 234 16.12 4.83 17.06
N PRO A 235 15.38 4.23 18.02
CA PRO A 235 14.18 3.47 17.73
C PRO A 235 13.13 4.28 16.97
N ASP A 236 12.58 3.69 15.91
CA ASP A 236 11.61 4.33 15.03
C ASP A 236 10.28 4.59 15.72
N PHE A 237 9.53 5.56 15.21
CA PHE A 237 8.17 5.83 15.64
C PHE A 237 7.20 5.01 14.79
N VAL A 238 6.81 3.84 15.30
CA VAL A 238 5.94 2.88 14.60
C VAL A 238 4.55 2.93 15.18
N THR A 239 3.55 3.07 14.31
CA THR A 239 2.15 3.17 14.72
C THR A 239 1.26 2.27 13.89
N LEU A 240 0.18 1.78 14.50
CA LEU A 240 -0.94 1.17 13.83
C LEU A 240 -2.15 2.12 13.90
N THR A 241 -2.72 2.42 12.75
CA THR A 241 -3.98 3.16 12.63
C THR A 241 -5.03 2.25 12.04
N TRP A 242 -6.21 2.14 12.66
CA TRP A 242 -7.29 1.28 12.17
C TRP A 242 -8.67 1.92 12.31
N GLY A 243 -9.63 1.39 11.57
CA GLY A 243 -11.02 1.82 11.61
C GLY A 243 -11.60 2.14 10.26
N ALA A 244 -12.73 2.84 10.24
CA ALA A 244 -13.45 3.21 9.04
C ALA A 244 -13.38 4.71 8.76
N TRP A 245 -13.38 5.04 7.48
CA TRP A 245 -13.50 6.43 7.00
C TRP A 245 -14.96 6.94 7.00
N LYS A 246 -15.89 6.08 6.55
CA LYS A 246 -17.32 6.42 6.45
C LYS A 246 -18.13 5.36 7.19
N ASP A 247 -18.93 5.80 8.14
CA ASP A 247 -20.03 4.98 8.64
C ASP A 247 -21.25 5.28 7.77
N LYS A 248 -21.58 4.36 6.87
CA LYS A 248 -22.74 4.50 5.99
C LYS A 248 -24.07 4.53 6.77
N MET A 249 -24.07 3.93 7.99
CA MET A 249 -25.29 3.85 8.82
C MET A 249 -25.65 5.15 9.52
N LEU A 250 -24.69 5.99 9.86
CA LEU A 250 -24.94 7.18 10.66
C LEU A 250 -25.03 8.48 9.88
N GLY A 251 -24.79 8.45 8.55
CA GLY A 251 -24.82 9.66 7.71
C GLY A 251 -23.77 10.73 8.09
N VAL A 252 -23.05 10.49 9.18
CA VAL A 252 -21.99 11.32 9.69
C VAL A 252 -20.67 10.79 9.12
N ARG A 253 -19.71 11.66 8.84
CA ARG A 253 -18.32 11.28 8.63
C ARG A 253 -17.81 10.72 9.95
N ALA A 254 -18.15 9.47 10.24
CA ALA A 254 -17.77 8.81 11.47
C ALA A 254 -16.26 8.54 11.42
N LYS A 255 -15.54 9.37 12.12
CA LYS A 255 -14.11 9.31 12.30
C LYS A 255 -13.77 8.27 13.38
N HIS A 256 -14.11 6.99 13.12
CA HIS A 256 -13.82 5.90 14.05
C HIS A 256 -12.45 5.31 13.74
N ARG A 257 -11.42 6.13 13.81
CA ARG A 257 -10.05 5.70 13.70
C ARG A 257 -9.36 5.80 15.02
N THR A 258 -8.62 4.76 15.31
CA THR A 258 -7.76 4.69 16.49
C THR A 258 -6.33 4.53 16.04
N LYS A 259 -5.42 5.22 16.70
CA LYS A 259 -3.98 5.12 16.50
C LYS A 259 -3.33 4.63 17.78
N LYS A 260 -2.43 3.65 17.65
CA LYS A 260 -1.64 3.12 18.78
C LYS A 260 -0.18 3.01 18.34
N LYS A 261 0.72 3.40 19.22
CA LYS A 261 2.15 3.20 19.02
C LYS A 261 2.51 1.74 19.35
N PHE A 262 3.40 1.16 18.57
CA PHE A 262 4.01 -0.14 18.84
C PHE A 262 5.15 -0.03 19.85
N GLU A 263 5.41 -1.13 20.54
CA GLU A 263 6.51 -1.29 21.47
C GLU A 263 7.68 -1.98 20.76
N LEU A 264 8.90 -1.47 20.97
CA LEU A 264 10.12 -2.11 20.50
C LEU A 264 10.39 -3.36 21.35
N ILE A 265 10.51 -4.52 20.70
CA ILE A 265 10.77 -5.81 21.35
C ILE A 265 12.24 -6.20 21.24
N SER A 266 12.85 -6.00 20.08
CA SER A 266 14.26 -6.31 19.87
C SER A 266 14.87 -5.43 18.78
N GLU A 267 16.19 -5.27 18.85
CA GLU A 267 17.00 -4.54 17.88
C GLU A 267 18.31 -5.28 17.63
N GLU A 268 18.73 -5.32 16.39
CA GLU A 268 20.01 -5.85 15.93
C GLU A 268 20.58 -4.96 14.84
N PHE A 269 21.86 -4.60 14.92
CA PHE A 269 22.56 -3.85 13.88
C PHE A 269 23.39 -4.79 13.02
N ASP A 270 23.12 -4.81 11.70
CA ASP A 270 23.82 -5.70 10.74
C ASP A 270 25.05 -5.07 10.08
N GLY A 271 25.43 -3.85 10.49
CA GLY A 271 26.51 -3.06 9.91
C GLY A 271 26.02 -1.97 8.94
N THR A 272 24.74 -2.00 8.54
CA THR A 272 24.13 -1.00 7.65
C THR A 272 22.80 -0.51 8.22
N PHE A 273 21.95 -1.46 8.64
CA PHE A 273 20.62 -1.19 9.16
C PHE A 273 20.47 -1.66 10.59
N TYR A 274 19.68 -0.94 11.35
CA TYR A 274 19.07 -1.40 12.59
C TYR A 274 17.83 -2.19 12.24
N ASN A 275 17.89 -3.51 12.40
CA ASN A 275 16.79 -4.43 12.21
C ASN A 275 16.01 -4.53 13.52
N ARG A 276 14.76 -4.05 13.52
CA ARG A 276 13.95 -3.87 14.73
C ARG A 276 12.65 -4.64 14.62
N VAL A 277 12.26 -5.23 15.73
CA VAL A 277 10.97 -5.90 15.88
C VAL A 277 10.08 -5.05 16.79
N TYR A 278 8.90 -4.73 16.31
CA TYR A 278 7.88 -4.01 17.05
C TYR A 278 6.64 -4.87 17.20
N GLU A 279 5.99 -4.79 18.36
CA GLU A 279 4.70 -5.44 18.59
C GLU A 279 3.66 -4.44 19.10
N GLY A 280 2.41 -4.71 18.75
CA GLY A 280 1.27 -3.95 19.19
C GLY A 280 -0.02 -4.76 19.12
N GLU A 281 -1.04 -4.26 19.79
CA GLU A 281 -2.37 -4.85 19.75
C GLU A 281 -3.36 -3.80 19.28
N TRP A 282 -4.30 -4.23 18.45
CA TRP A 282 -5.44 -3.41 18.10
C TRP A 282 -6.74 -4.07 18.57
N LYS A 283 -7.67 -3.26 19.02
CA LYS A 283 -9.03 -3.68 19.28
C LYS A 283 -9.88 -3.46 18.03
N VAL A 284 -10.38 -4.54 17.45
CA VAL A 284 -11.20 -4.50 16.23
C VAL A 284 -12.41 -3.57 16.45
N ASN A 285 -12.74 -2.78 15.46
CA ASN A 285 -13.88 -1.87 15.49
C ASN A 285 -15.17 -2.64 15.81
N PRO A 286 -16.07 -2.12 16.67
CA PRO A 286 -17.32 -2.81 17.03
C PRO A 286 -18.35 -2.85 15.90
N PHE A 287 -18.20 -2.01 14.85
CA PHE A 287 -19.18 -1.88 13.77
C PHE A 287 -18.83 -2.76 12.57
N PRO A 288 -19.80 -3.55 12.03
CA PRO A 288 -19.60 -4.38 10.84
C PRO A 288 -19.15 -3.58 9.61
N GLY A 289 -18.57 -4.28 8.65
CA GLY A 289 -18.20 -3.76 7.33
C GLY A 289 -16.71 -3.83 7.04
N VAL A 290 -16.32 -3.33 5.86
CA VAL A 290 -14.93 -3.25 5.41
C VAL A 290 -14.19 -2.17 6.17
N LYS A 291 -13.03 -2.52 6.69
CA LYS A 291 -12.14 -1.67 7.48
C LYS A 291 -10.72 -1.79 6.94
N HIS A 292 -9.84 -0.91 7.41
CA HIS A 292 -8.43 -0.96 7.08
C HIS A 292 -7.57 -0.75 8.33
N ALA A 293 -6.51 -1.53 8.42
CA ALA A 293 -5.43 -1.33 9.37
C ALA A 293 -4.19 -0.90 8.60
N VAL A 294 -3.49 0.13 9.06
CA VAL A 294 -2.28 0.65 8.42
C VAL A 294 -1.18 0.79 9.44
N VAL A 295 -0.05 0.16 9.15
CA VAL A 295 1.20 0.37 9.85
C VAL A 295 1.93 1.52 9.19
N ASN A 296 2.34 2.51 9.99
CA ASN A 296 3.22 3.59 9.56
C ASN A 296 4.50 3.55 10.39
N ALA A 297 5.63 3.57 9.73
CA ALA A 297 6.95 3.63 10.32
C ALA A 297 7.62 4.96 9.94
N PHE A 298 8.03 5.73 10.93
CA PHE A 298 8.78 6.98 10.79
C PHE A 298 10.11 6.85 11.53
N PRO A 299 11.24 7.29 10.94
CA PRO A 299 12.45 7.50 11.73
C PRO A 299 12.16 8.43 12.90
N ARG A 300 12.78 8.16 14.05
CA ARG A 300 12.56 8.98 15.23
C ARG A 300 12.84 10.46 14.99
N VAL A 301 13.89 10.77 14.24
CA VAL A 301 14.29 12.15 13.91
C VAL A 301 13.15 12.96 13.26
N VAL A 302 12.31 12.32 12.46
CA VAL A 302 11.12 12.98 11.84
C VAL A 302 10.18 13.58 12.88
N ILE A 303 10.06 12.92 14.04
CA ILE A 303 9.07 13.27 15.08
C ILE A 303 9.70 14.16 16.18
N TYR A 304 11.01 14.02 16.44
CA TYR A 304 11.70 14.64 17.58
C TYR A 304 12.61 15.80 17.20
N ASP A 305 12.80 16.08 15.91
CA ASP A 305 13.50 17.22 15.39
C ASP A 305 12.51 18.08 14.59
N ASP A 306 12.50 19.38 14.75
CA ASP A 306 11.52 20.28 14.11
C ASP A 306 11.85 20.57 12.65
N GLU A 307 13.08 20.42 12.20
CA GLU A 307 13.56 20.70 10.84
C GLU A 307 13.67 19.44 9.96
N ALA A 308 13.81 18.25 10.55
CA ALA A 308 14.01 17.00 9.79
C ALA A 308 12.87 16.76 8.78
N PRO A 309 13.19 16.41 7.52
CA PRO A 309 12.18 16.11 6.51
C PRO A 309 11.38 14.86 6.90
N VAL A 310 10.15 14.77 6.38
CA VAL A 310 9.32 13.60 6.65
C VAL A 310 9.76 12.43 5.79
N GLU A 311 10.18 11.35 6.43
CA GLU A 311 10.43 10.05 5.85
C GLU A 311 9.51 9.01 6.48
N SER A 312 8.97 8.11 5.67
CA SER A 312 8.05 7.07 6.16
C SER A 312 7.96 5.89 5.22
N ASN A 313 7.63 4.74 5.80
CA ASN A 313 7.14 3.57 5.07
C ASN A 313 5.80 3.11 5.67
N SER A 314 4.87 2.65 4.83
CA SER A 314 3.50 2.33 5.26
C SER A 314 2.98 1.11 4.54
N TRP A 315 2.46 0.13 5.30
CA TRP A 315 1.76 -1.04 4.78
C TRP A 315 0.33 -1.09 5.30
N GLY A 316 -0.60 -1.50 4.44
CA GLY A 316 -2.00 -1.61 4.80
C GLY A 316 -2.54 -3.02 4.70
N MET A 317 -3.55 -3.31 5.52
CA MET A 317 -4.29 -4.57 5.47
C MET A 317 -5.79 -4.30 5.59
N PRO A 318 -6.58 -4.53 4.53
CA PRO A 318 -8.03 -4.51 4.62
C PRO A 318 -8.53 -5.72 5.41
N TYR A 319 -9.62 -5.54 6.15
CA TYR A 319 -10.29 -6.61 6.89
C TYR A 319 -11.79 -6.35 6.95
N ILE A 320 -12.56 -7.39 7.25
CA ILE A 320 -14.01 -7.32 7.41
C ILE A 320 -14.35 -7.59 8.87
N VAL A 321 -15.22 -6.77 9.45
CA VAL A 321 -15.85 -7.04 10.74
C VAL A 321 -17.23 -7.65 10.51
N LYS A 322 -17.48 -8.80 11.11
CA LYS A 322 -18.77 -9.52 11.04
C LYS A 322 -19.27 -9.90 12.41
#